data_c63c350774a56ee83eff07f6c5fe71c4
#
_entry.id   c63c350774a56ee83eff07f6c5fe71c4
#
_cell.length_a   1.000
_cell.length_b   1.000
_cell.length_c   1.000
_cell.angle_alpha   90.00
_cell.angle_beta   90.00
_cell.angle_gamma   90.00
#
_symmetry.space_group_name_H-M   'P 1'
#
loop_
_entity.id
_entity.type
_entity.pdbx_description
1 polymer ?
#
loop_
_entity_poly.entity_id
_entity_poly.type
_entity_poly.pdbx_seq_one_letter_code
_entity_poly.pdbx_strand_id
1 'polypeptide(L)'
;MNPWLSELFHGDQKQVSYYTNALLYLMMGNFILSPIVGALYDWFKHYFEGSLSKKRRELMPAVIPLMCGSLAGVTLAILVSIPSTSATLIPTFSVLVVFRSFVYSSPTSVFSAIFPSQYFGSLFGIMIVSGGILGLFQFALFTWSEATSFLRVNHFLLAVISTTFIHPLLQWRSCRKAEQNVTNNNNKKETTANDCQHPPSL
;
A
#
# COMPACT_ATOMS: atom_id res chain seq x y z
N MET A 1 -11.84 -2.48 24.31
CA MET A 1 -11.88 -1.00 24.43
C MET A 1 -10.70 -0.41 23.67
N ASN A 2 -10.87 0.70 22.99
CA ASN A 2 -9.77 1.39 22.30
C ASN A 2 -9.04 2.28 23.34
N PRO A 3 -7.85 1.89 23.83
CA PRO A 3 -7.16 2.59 24.90
C PRO A 3 -6.82 4.05 24.52
N TRP A 4 -6.54 4.31 23.27
CA TRP A 4 -6.28 5.65 22.74
C TRP A 4 -7.48 6.60 22.87
N LEU A 5 -8.70 6.12 22.53
CA LEU A 5 -9.93 6.92 22.71
C LEU A 5 -10.24 7.16 24.18
N SER A 6 -10.01 6.17 25.05
CA SER A 6 -10.24 6.30 26.48
C SER A 6 -9.32 7.35 27.10
N GLU A 7 -8.06 7.41 26.68
CA GLU A 7 -7.11 8.44 27.12
C GLU A 7 -7.50 9.82 26.60
N LEU A 8 -7.89 9.92 25.33
CA LEU A 8 -8.26 11.18 24.68
C LEU A 8 -9.49 11.85 25.35
N PHE A 9 -10.49 11.05 25.76
CA PHE A 9 -11.72 11.54 26.39
C PHE A 9 -11.72 11.43 27.93
N HIS A 10 -10.55 11.25 28.56
CA HIS A 10 -10.41 11.14 30.00
C HIS A 10 -11.40 10.16 30.65
N GLY A 11 -11.74 9.08 29.93
CA GLY A 11 -12.64 8.04 30.41
C GLY A 11 -14.15 8.32 30.27
N ASP A 12 -14.56 9.37 29.54
CA ASP A 12 -15.97 9.57 29.21
C ASP A 12 -16.50 8.44 28.31
N GLN A 13 -17.15 7.49 28.97
CA GLN A 13 -17.67 6.27 28.32
C GLN A 13 -18.67 6.54 27.19
N LYS A 14 -19.44 7.63 27.27
CA LYS A 14 -20.43 7.96 26.23
C LYS A 14 -19.75 8.39 24.95
N GLN A 15 -18.75 9.25 25.05
CA GLN A 15 -17.99 9.71 23.88
C GLN A 15 -17.16 8.57 23.27
N VAL A 16 -16.47 7.77 24.09
CA VAL A 16 -15.72 6.60 23.64
C VAL A 16 -16.64 5.62 22.89
N SER A 17 -17.83 5.35 23.42
CA SER A 17 -18.81 4.47 22.76
C SER A 17 -19.30 5.05 21.44
N TYR A 18 -19.62 6.34 21.40
CA TYR A 18 -20.05 7.03 20.16
C TYR A 18 -19.01 6.92 19.04
N TYR A 19 -17.75 7.26 19.32
CA TYR A 19 -16.69 7.22 18.31
C TYR A 19 -16.29 5.78 17.95
N THR A 20 -16.39 4.84 18.86
CA THR A 20 -16.19 3.41 18.56
C THR A 20 -17.27 2.90 17.61
N ASN A 21 -18.52 3.25 17.82
CA ASN A 21 -19.61 2.91 16.90
C ASN A 21 -19.44 3.59 15.55
N ALA A 22 -19.05 4.87 15.53
CA ALA A 22 -18.75 5.58 14.28
C ALA A 22 -17.64 4.88 13.48
N LEU A 23 -16.57 4.41 14.14
CA LEU A 23 -15.51 3.63 13.51
C LEU A 23 -16.04 2.31 12.92
N LEU A 24 -16.92 1.58 13.66
CA LEU A 24 -17.53 0.35 13.16
C LEU A 24 -18.35 0.60 11.89
N TYR A 25 -19.18 1.66 11.86
CA TYR A 25 -19.94 2.02 10.67
C TYR A 25 -19.03 2.38 9.48
N LEU A 26 -17.96 3.15 9.73
CA LEU A 26 -16.99 3.46 8.69
C LEU A 26 -16.27 2.22 8.17
N MET A 27 -15.98 1.25 9.04
CA MET A 27 -15.37 -0.03 8.63
C MET A 27 -16.28 -0.85 7.72
N MET A 28 -17.60 -0.72 7.82
CA MET A 28 -18.52 -1.31 6.84
C MET A 28 -18.28 -0.77 5.42
N GLY A 29 -17.75 0.45 5.30
CA GLY A 29 -17.34 1.02 4.01
C GLY A 29 -16.27 0.20 3.27
N ASN A 30 -15.52 -0.67 3.95
CA ASN A 30 -14.56 -1.57 3.30
C ASN A 30 -15.21 -2.51 2.29
N PHE A 31 -16.49 -2.86 2.43
CA PHE A 31 -17.22 -3.67 1.44
C PHE A 31 -17.27 -2.97 0.07
N ILE A 32 -17.30 -1.64 0.08
CA ILE A 32 -17.32 -0.83 -1.15
C ILE A 32 -15.88 -0.50 -1.59
N LEU A 33 -15.01 -0.13 -0.65
CA LEU A 33 -13.66 0.29 -0.96
C LEU A 33 -12.77 -0.86 -1.47
N SER A 34 -12.93 -2.07 -0.94
CA SER A 34 -12.10 -3.21 -1.34
C SER A 34 -12.27 -3.59 -2.83
N PRO A 35 -13.49 -3.70 -3.39
CA PRO A 35 -13.69 -3.87 -4.84
C PRO A 35 -13.13 -2.71 -5.66
N ILE A 36 -13.21 -1.46 -5.16
CA ILE A 36 -12.66 -0.29 -5.86
C ILE A 36 -11.14 -0.40 -5.98
N VAL A 37 -10.44 -0.82 -4.93
CA VAL A 37 -8.99 -1.03 -4.98
C VAL A 37 -8.63 -2.15 -5.96
N GLY A 38 -9.41 -3.24 -6.01
CA GLY A 38 -9.25 -4.30 -6.99
C GLY A 38 -9.44 -3.80 -8.42
N ALA A 39 -10.53 -3.07 -8.67
CA ALA A 39 -10.81 -2.47 -9.98
C ALA A 39 -9.73 -1.45 -10.40
N LEU A 40 -9.18 -0.70 -9.46
CA LEU A 40 -8.05 0.21 -9.69
C LEU A 40 -6.82 -0.57 -10.18
N TYR A 41 -6.52 -1.71 -9.56
CA TYR A 41 -5.44 -2.58 -10.00
C TYR A 41 -5.68 -3.10 -11.44
N ASP A 42 -6.87 -3.59 -11.75
CA ASP A 42 -7.21 -4.11 -13.07
C ASP A 42 -7.18 -3.02 -14.14
N TRP A 43 -7.63 -1.81 -13.81
CA TRP A 43 -7.55 -0.66 -14.70
C TRP A 43 -6.11 -0.29 -15.05
N PHE A 44 -5.22 -0.24 -14.06
CA PHE A 44 -3.80 -0.01 -14.31
C PHE A 44 -3.14 -1.17 -15.06
N LYS A 45 -3.54 -2.40 -14.81
CA LYS A 45 -3.08 -3.56 -15.55
C LYS A 45 -3.38 -3.42 -17.04
N HIS A 46 -4.61 -3.06 -17.38
CA HIS A 46 -5.00 -2.82 -18.77
C HIS A 46 -4.28 -1.63 -19.39
N TYR A 47 -4.09 -0.55 -18.63
CA TYR A 47 -3.35 0.63 -19.09
C TYR A 47 -1.88 0.32 -19.46
N PHE A 48 -1.23 -0.58 -18.71
CA PHE A 48 0.15 -0.96 -18.95
C PHE A 48 0.34 -2.17 -19.87
N GLU A 49 -0.71 -2.79 -20.38
CA GLU A 49 -0.63 -3.91 -21.34
C GLU A 49 0.16 -3.56 -22.61
N GLY A 50 0.07 -2.32 -23.09
CA GLY A 50 0.82 -1.81 -24.24
C GLY A 50 2.31 -1.54 -24.01
N SER A 51 2.85 -1.79 -22.82
CA SER A 51 4.26 -1.52 -22.50
C SER A 51 5.19 -2.52 -23.17
N LEU A 52 6.29 -2.04 -23.76
CA LEU A 52 7.29 -2.86 -24.46
C LEU A 52 8.01 -3.84 -23.53
N SER A 53 8.20 -3.49 -22.25
CA SER A 53 8.87 -4.32 -21.26
C SER A 53 7.89 -5.23 -20.51
N LYS A 54 8.08 -6.56 -20.59
CA LYS A 54 7.33 -7.55 -19.83
C LYS A 54 7.33 -7.24 -18.33
N LYS A 55 8.49 -6.86 -17.79
CA LYS A 55 8.66 -6.52 -16.38
C LYS A 55 7.78 -5.32 -15.96
N ARG A 56 7.67 -4.30 -16.81
CA ARG A 56 6.82 -3.14 -16.54
C ARG A 56 5.35 -3.51 -16.58
N ARG A 57 4.93 -4.31 -17.53
CA ARG A 57 3.55 -4.77 -17.69
C ARG A 57 3.05 -5.58 -16.49
N GLU A 58 3.93 -6.40 -15.90
CA GLU A 58 3.57 -7.27 -14.76
C GLU A 58 3.65 -6.55 -13.40
N LEU A 59 4.63 -5.68 -13.20
CA LEU A 59 4.89 -5.09 -11.88
C LEU A 59 4.26 -3.69 -11.69
N MET A 60 4.12 -2.89 -12.76
CA MET A 60 3.64 -1.50 -12.64
C MET A 60 2.21 -1.39 -12.10
N PRO A 61 1.26 -2.26 -12.45
CA PRO A 61 -0.08 -2.23 -11.87
C PRO A 61 -0.10 -2.40 -10.35
N ALA A 62 0.88 -3.12 -9.79
CA ALA A 62 1.00 -3.33 -8.36
C ALA A 62 1.64 -2.15 -7.61
N VAL A 63 2.56 -1.42 -8.28
CA VAL A 63 3.30 -0.30 -7.66
C VAL A 63 2.37 0.84 -7.27
N ILE A 64 1.38 1.16 -8.10
CA ILE A 64 0.50 2.33 -7.89
C ILE A 64 -0.41 2.14 -6.68
N PRO A 65 -1.19 1.06 -6.53
CA PRO A 65 -1.97 0.81 -5.32
C PRO A 65 -1.10 0.74 -4.06
N LEU A 66 0.11 0.19 -4.18
CA LEU A 66 1.05 0.13 -3.06
C LEU A 66 1.54 1.52 -2.62
N MET A 67 1.81 2.42 -3.58
CA MET A 67 2.14 3.82 -3.29
C MET A 67 0.96 4.56 -2.64
N CYS A 68 -0.25 4.37 -3.15
CA CYS A 68 -1.46 4.96 -2.56
C CYS A 68 -1.68 4.47 -1.12
N GLY A 69 -1.49 3.17 -0.87
CA GLY A 69 -1.57 2.60 0.47
C GLY A 69 -0.51 3.17 1.42
N SER A 70 0.73 3.29 0.96
CA SER A 70 1.81 3.89 1.76
C SER A 70 1.53 5.37 2.06
N LEU A 71 1.02 6.13 1.10
CA LEU A 71 0.64 7.53 1.30
C LEU A 71 -0.50 7.66 2.33
N ALA A 72 -1.53 6.82 2.22
CA ALA A 72 -2.62 6.78 3.19
C ALA A 72 -2.10 6.43 4.61
N GLY A 73 -1.14 5.51 4.71
CA GLY A 73 -0.50 5.15 5.98
C GLY A 73 0.28 6.30 6.62
N VAL A 74 1.07 7.04 5.84
CA VAL A 74 1.79 8.23 6.34
C VAL A 74 0.80 9.33 6.75
N THR A 75 -0.23 9.58 5.94
CA THR A 75 -1.28 10.55 6.27
C THR A 75 -1.98 10.18 7.57
N LEU A 76 -2.29 8.90 7.78
CA LEU A 76 -2.86 8.40 9.02
C LEU A 76 -1.95 8.65 10.22
N ALA A 77 -0.66 8.32 10.10
CA ALA A 77 0.31 8.52 11.18
C ALA A 77 0.48 10.00 11.54
N ILE A 78 0.45 10.90 10.55
CA ILE A 78 0.46 12.35 10.78
C ILE A 78 -0.81 12.80 11.50
N LEU A 79 -2.00 12.36 11.06
CA LEU A 79 -3.27 12.73 11.69
C LEU A 79 -3.36 12.27 13.15
N VAL A 80 -2.84 11.08 13.46
CA VAL A 80 -2.79 10.56 14.82
C VAL A 80 -1.75 11.29 15.69
N SER A 81 -0.72 11.91 15.07
CA SER A 81 0.29 12.71 15.79
C SER A 81 -0.19 14.10 16.20
N ILE A 82 -1.18 14.64 15.51
CA ILE A 82 -1.76 15.94 15.82
C ILE A 82 -2.64 15.80 17.07
N PRO A 83 -2.61 16.77 18.04
CA PRO A 83 -3.50 16.72 19.19
C PRO A 83 -4.95 16.56 18.75
N SER A 84 -5.54 15.44 19.10
CA SER A 84 -6.84 15.02 18.57
C SER A 84 -7.95 15.85 19.19
N THR A 85 -8.59 16.69 18.38
CA THR A 85 -9.87 17.31 18.70
C THR A 85 -10.99 16.40 18.17
N SER A 86 -12.18 16.47 18.77
CA SER A 86 -13.35 15.70 18.31
C SER A 86 -13.60 15.81 16.80
N ALA A 87 -13.26 16.92 16.19
CA ALA A 87 -13.40 17.17 14.75
C ALA A 87 -12.38 16.40 13.89
N THR A 88 -11.20 16.03 14.42
CA THR A 88 -10.15 15.34 13.67
C THR A 88 -10.33 13.82 13.69
N LEU A 89 -11.16 13.27 14.57
CA LEU A 89 -11.35 11.82 14.72
C LEU A 89 -12.03 11.18 13.50
N ILE A 90 -13.10 11.79 12.99
CA ILE A 90 -13.83 11.23 11.84
C ILE A 90 -12.95 11.19 10.58
N PRO A 91 -12.22 12.26 10.19
CA PRO A 91 -11.23 12.18 9.12
C PRO A 91 -10.17 11.10 9.36
N THR A 92 -9.65 10.97 10.57
CA THR A 92 -8.65 9.95 10.92
C THR A 92 -9.21 8.54 10.72
N PHE A 93 -10.43 8.27 11.15
CA PHE A 93 -11.09 6.99 10.93
C PHE A 93 -11.35 6.71 9.45
N SER A 94 -11.73 7.73 8.67
CA SER A 94 -11.93 7.60 7.23
C SER A 94 -10.62 7.22 6.53
N VAL A 95 -9.52 7.88 6.85
CA VAL A 95 -8.18 7.54 6.31
C VAL A 95 -7.73 6.14 6.76
N LEU A 96 -8.03 5.75 8.00
CA LEU A 96 -7.75 4.40 8.51
C LEU A 96 -8.46 3.32 7.68
N VAL A 97 -9.73 3.53 7.35
CA VAL A 97 -10.53 2.60 6.55
C VAL A 97 -9.97 2.48 5.13
N VAL A 98 -9.62 3.61 4.51
CA VAL A 98 -8.96 3.63 3.19
C VAL A 98 -7.61 2.90 3.24
N PHE A 99 -6.75 3.23 4.19
CA PHE A 99 -5.46 2.57 4.39
C PHE A 99 -5.61 1.06 4.53
N ARG A 100 -6.55 0.62 5.37
CA ARG A 100 -6.84 -0.79 5.59
C ARG A 100 -7.30 -1.50 4.32
N SER A 101 -8.15 -0.85 3.51
CA SER A 101 -8.58 -1.40 2.23
C SER A 101 -7.40 -1.65 1.29
N PHE A 102 -6.47 -0.69 1.18
CA PHE A 102 -5.28 -0.86 0.35
C PHE A 102 -4.35 -1.97 0.86
N VAL A 103 -4.13 -2.05 2.17
CA VAL A 103 -3.24 -3.06 2.78
C VAL A 103 -3.71 -4.48 2.51
N TYR A 104 -5.02 -4.74 2.52
CA TYR A 104 -5.55 -6.10 2.29
C TYR A 104 -5.83 -6.39 0.82
N SER A 105 -6.35 -5.43 0.06
CA SER A 105 -6.75 -5.68 -1.33
C SER A 105 -5.57 -5.68 -2.30
N SER A 106 -4.56 -4.83 -2.10
CA SER A 106 -3.43 -4.74 -3.03
C SER A 106 -2.62 -6.04 -3.13
N PRO A 107 -2.17 -6.68 -2.03
CA PRO A 107 -1.44 -7.95 -2.13
C PRO A 107 -2.30 -9.06 -2.73
N THR A 108 -3.59 -9.11 -2.40
CA THR A 108 -4.51 -10.13 -2.93
C THR A 108 -4.63 -10.02 -4.44
N SER A 109 -4.81 -8.81 -4.98
CA SER A 109 -4.87 -8.57 -6.43
C SER A 109 -3.56 -8.93 -7.13
N VAL A 110 -2.41 -8.60 -6.52
CA VAL A 110 -1.09 -8.95 -7.06
C VAL A 110 -0.89 -10.46 -7.11
N PHE A 111 -1.22 -11.17 -6.03
CA PHE A 111 -1.07 -12.63 -5.99
C PHE A 111 -1.97 -13.33 -6.99
N SER A 112 -3.22 -12.89 -7.14
CA SER A 112 -4.14 -13.47 -8.12
C SER A 112 -3.70 -13.26 -9.57
N ALA A 113 -2.95 -12.19 -9.84
CA ALA A 113 -2.49 -11.86 -11.18
C ALA A 113 -1.16 -12.53 -11.57
N ILE A 114 -0.27 -12.76 -10.60
CA ILE A 114 1.09 -13.26 -10.86
C ILE A 114 1.15 -14.77 -10.73
N PHE A 115 0.41 -15.36 -9.78
CA PHE A 115 0.50 -16.77 -9.48
C PHE A 115 -0.69 -17.56 -10.07
N PRO A 116 -0.44 -18.79 -10.55
CA PRO A 116 -1.53 -19.70 -10.96
C PRO A 116 -2.50 -19.94 -9.81
N SER A 117 -3.79 -20.08 -10.12
CA SER A 117 -4.86 -20.26 -9.12
C SER A 117 -4.64 -21.45 -8.18
N GLN A 118 -3.88 -22.46 -8.61
CA GLN A 118 -3.51 -23.62 -7.79
C GLN A 118 -2.72 -23.29 -6.53
N TYR A 119 -1.86 -22.25 -6.58
CA TYR A 119 -1.00 -21.84 -5.46
C TYR A 119 -1.56 -20.64 -4.68
N PHE A 120 -2.62 -20.01 -5.18
CA PHE A 120 -3.18 -18.80 -4.59
C PHE A 120 -3.57 -19.00 -3.11
N GLY A 121 -4.28 -20.09 -2.79
CA GLY A 121 -4.72 -20.39 -1.42
C GLY A 121 -3.56 -20.55 -0.44
N SER A 122 -2.49 -21.26 -0.84
CA SER A 122 -1.31 -21.46 -0.01
C SER A 122 -0.55 -20.15 0.23
N LEU A 123 -0.32 -19.37 -0.81
CA LEU A 123 0.36 -18.07 -0.72
C LEU A 123 -0.44 -17.06 0.12
N PHE A 124 -1.76 -17.03 -0.08
CA PHE A 124 -2.64 -16.19 0.72
C PHE A 124 -2.63 -16.60 2.20
N GLY A 125 -2.65 -17.92 2.48
CA GLY A 125 -2.53 -18.44 3.83
C GLY A 125 -1.22 -18.02 4.50
N ILE A 126 -0.09 -18.13 3.82
CA ILE A 126 1.23 -17.70 4.32
C ILE A 126 1.22 -16.19 4.61
N MET A 127 0.63 -15.40 3.73
CA MET A 127 0.51 -13.94 3.92
C MET A 127 -0.29 -13.60 5.18
N ILE A 128 -1.45 -14.25 5.39
CA ILE A 128 -2.30 -14.01 6.56
C ILE A 128 -1.59 -14.44 7.85
N VAL A 129 -0.95 -15.60 7.85
CA VAL A 129 -0.19 -16.10 9.02
C VAL A 129 0.96 -15.16 9.36
N SER A 130 1.74 -14.73 8.35
CA SER A 130 2.83 -13.77 8.55
C SER A 130 2.32 -12.43 9.09
N GLY A 131 1.21 -11.94 8.57
CA GLY A 131 0.53 -10.73 9.07
C GLY A 131 0.05 -10.89 10.51
N GLY A 132 -0.48 -12.06 10.88
CA GLY A 132 -0.88 -12.39 12.25
C GLY A 132 0.30 -12.39 13.21
N ILE A 133 1.41 -13.03 12.85
CA ILE A 133 2.65 -13.04 13.66
C ILE A 133 3.17 -11.62 13.87
N LEU A 134 3.24 -10.82 12.81
CA LEU A 134 3.63 -9.41 12.91
C LEU A 134 2.63 -8.61 13.75
N GLY A 135 1.35 -8.96 13.69
CA GLY A 135 0.30 -8.34 14.52
C GLY A 135 0.52 -8.53 16.02
N LEU A 136 1.23 -9.57 16.46
CA LEU A 136 1.58 -9.76 17.88
C LEU A 136 2.50 -8.65 18.41
N PHE A 137 3.30 -8.02 17.57
CA PHE A 137 4.09 -6.85 17.98
C PHE A 137 3.25 -5.67 18.43
N GLN A 138 1.97 -5.63 18.07
CA GLN A 138 1.02 -4.64 18.57
C GLN A 138 0.96 -4.63 20.10
N PHE A 139 1.01 -5.78 20.76
CA PHE A 139 1.00 -5.85 22.24
C PHE A 139 2.24 -5.20 22.83
N ALA A 140 3.41 -5.45 22.27
CA ALA A 140 4.65 -4.81 22.70
C ALA A 140 4.60 -3.27 22.52
N LEU A 141 4.03 -2.80 21.41
CA LEU A 141 3.85 -1.37 21.15
C LEU A 141 2.87 -0.74 22.15
N PHE A 142 1.80 -1.41 22.52
CA PHE A 142 0.88 -0.91 23.56
C PHE A 142 1.55 -0.82 24.93
N THR A 143 2.26 -1.86 25.37
CA THR A 143 3.02 -1.83 26.62
C THR A 143 4.05 -0.71 26.63
N TRP A 144 4.74 -0.50 25.49
CA TRP A 144 5.68 0.60 25.35
C TRP A 144 4.99 1.97 25.40
N SER A 145 3.81 2.13 24.81
CA SER A 145 3.05 3.38 24.84
C SER A 145 2.59 3.75 26.25
N GLU A 146 2.17 2.77 27.03
CA GLU A 146 1.82 2.96 28.44
C GLU A 146 3.02 3.37 29.30
N ALA A 147 4.17 2.78 29.04
CA ALA A 147 5.41 3.07 29.78
C ALA A 147 6.04 4.44 29.43
N THR A 148 5.76 5.00 28.25
CA THR A 148 6.42 6.22 27.78
C THR A 148 5.44 7.33 27.39
N SER A 149 4.89 7.24 26.18
CA SER A 149 3.89 8.18 25.62
C SER A 149 3.44 7.69 24.25
N PHE A 150 2.15 7.80 23.97
CA PHE A 150 1.59 7.51 22.65
C PHE A 150 2.29 8.27 21.52
N LEU A 151 2.69 9.51 21.77
CA LEU A 151 3.35 10.34 20.78
C LEU A 151 4.70 9.76 20.33
N ARG A 152 5.50 9.19 21.25
CA ARG A 152 6.78 8.56 20.90
C ARG A 152 6.60 7.32 20.05
N VAL A 153 5.67 6.47 20.43
CA VAL A 153 5.34 5.25 19.66
C VAL A 153 4.83 5.62 18.27
N ASN A 154 4.00 6.66 18.17
CA ASN A 154 3.48 7.11 16.90
C ASN A 154 4.58 7.70 15.97
N HIS A 155 5.53 8.46 16.50
CA HIS A 155 6.69 8.90 15.71
C HIS A 155 7.57 7.74 15.24
N PHE A 156 7.74 6.70 16.06
CA PHE A 156 8.42 5.47 15.66
C PHE A 156 7.65 4.78 14.51
N LEU A 157 6.33 4.63 14.63
CA LEU A 157 5.48 4.07 13.58
C LEU A 157 5.53 4.91 12.30
N LEU A 158 5.52 6.23 12.40
CA LEU A 158 5.66 7.13 11.26
C LEU A 158 6.99 6.88 10.52
N ALA A 159 8.10 6.74 11.24
CA ALA A 159 9.39 6.42 10.66
C ALA A 159 9.36 5.05 9.95
N VAL A 160 8.80 4.01 10.59
CA VAL A 160 8.67 2.68 10.00
C VAL A 160 7.79 2.71 8.75
N ILE A 161 6.62 3.36 8.79
CA ILE A 161 5.73 3.48 7.63
C ILE A 161 6.41 4.25 6.49
N SER A 162 7.18 5.29 6.82
CA SER A 162 7.93 6.05 5.80
C SER A 162 8.94 5.18 5.05
N THR A 163 9.54 4.18 5.71
CA THR A 163 10.46 3.24 5.03
C THR A 163 9.74 2.36 4.00
N THR A 164 8.43 2.15 4.14
CA THR A 164 7.66 1.35 3.16
C THR A 164 7.62 1.98 1.77
N PHE A 165 7.83 3.30 1.64
CA PHE A 165 7.95 3.97 0.35
C PHE A 165 9.19 3.54 -0.44
N ILE A 166 10.23 3.05 0.22
CA ILE A 166 11.47 2.62 -0.46
C ILE A 166 11.16 1.50 -1.44
N HIS A 167 10.33 0.54 -1.07
CA HIS A 167 10.00 -0.62 -1.89
C HIS A 167 9.30 -0.25 -3.23
N PRO A 168 8.19 0.48 -3.27
CA PRO A 168 7.55 0.86 -4.52
C PRO A 168 8.40 1.79 -5.37
N LEU A 169 9.21 2.68 -4.76
CA LEU A 169 10.14 3.54 -5.49
C LEU A 169 11.25 2.75 -6.18
N LEU A 170 11.81 1.74 -5.51
CA LEU A 170 12.80 0.85 -6.11
C LEU A 170 12.20 0.03 -7.25
N GLN A 171 10.98 -0.49 -7.09
CA GLN A 171 10.27 -1.20 -8.15
C GLN A 171 10.01 -0.29 -9.35
N TRP A 172 9.54 0.92 -9.12
CA TRP A 172 9.30 1.90 -10.18
C TRP A 172 10.57 2.22 -10.97
N ARG A 173 11.67 2.52 -10.26
CA ARG A 173 12.99 2.75 -10.89
C ARG A 173 13.45 1.54 -11.71
N SER A 174 13.28 0.34 -11.18
CA SER A 174 13.64 -0.91 -11.87
C SER A 174 12.82 -1.13 -13.15
N CYS A 175 11.52 -0.83 -13.12
CA CYS A 175 10.64 -0.93 -14.27
C CYS A 175 11.00 0.10 -15.37
N ARG A 176 11.31 1.35 -14.98
CA ARG A 176 11.77 2.39 -15.92
C ARG A 176 13.07 2.01 -16.61
N LYS A 177 14.05 1.51 -15.85
CA LYS A 177 15.34 1.03 -16.43
C LYS A 177 15.12 -0.13 -17.40
N ALA A 178 14.25 -1.07 -17.08
CA ALA A 178 13.94 -2.20 -17.95
C ALA A 178 13.33 -1.76 -19.28
N GLU A 179 12.48 -0.74 -19.28
CA GLU A 179 11.89 -0.20 -20.51
C GLU A 179 12.93 0.54 -21.36
N GLN A 180 13.76 1.39 -20.74
CA GLN A 180 14.84 2.08 -21.44
C GLN A 180 15.80 1.11 -22.15
N ASN A 181 16.14 0.00 -21.47
CA ASN A 181 17.02 -1.02 -22.07
C ASN A 181 16.37 -1.71 -23.27
N VAL A 182 15.07 -2.00 -23.22
CA VAL A 182 14.34 -2.59 -24.35
C VAL A 182 14.29 -1.60 -25.53
N THR A 183 13.98 -0.33 -25.27
CA THR A 183 13.93 0.71 -26.30
C THR A 183 15.31 0.90 -26.95
N ASN A 184 16.37 0.99 -26.15
CA ASN A 184 17.74 1.14 -26.69
C ASN A 184 18.17 -0.06 -27.54
N ASN A 185 17.80 -1.29 -27.14
CA ASN A 185 18.11 -2.49 -27.91
C ASN A 185 17.35 -2.55 -29.23
N ASN A 186 16.09 -2.09 -29.26
CA ASN A 186 15.31 -2.02 -30.50
C ASN A 186 15.90 -0.99 -31.44
N ASN A 187 16.22 0.22 -30.97
CA ASN A 187 16.85 1.26 -31.78
C ASN A 187 18.19 0.78 -32.36
N LYS A 188 19.01 0.07 -31.56
CA LYS A 188 20.28 -0.49 -32.02
C LYS A 188 20.09 -1.53 -33.13
N LYS A 189 19.08 -2.38 -33.04
CA LYS A 189 18.75 -3.36 -34.10
C LYS A 189 18.29 -2.70 -35.38
N GLU A 190 17.47 -1.64 -35.30
CA GLU A 190 17.03 -0.89 -36.46
C GLU A 190 18.19 -0.19 -37.15
N THR A 191 19.12 0.42 -36.41
CA THR A 191 20.32 1.05 -36.94
C THR A 191 21.19 0.02 -37.70
N THR A 192 21.43 -1.14 -37.07
CA THR A 192 22.23 -2.21 -37.72
C THR A 192 21.53 -2.78 -38.93
N ALA A 193 20.22 -2.89 -38.98
CA ALA A 193 19.48 -3.35 -40.15
C ALA A 193 19.53 -2.35 -41.30
N ASN A 194 19.47 -1.06 -41.03
CA ASN A 194 19.57 -0.01 -42.02
C ASN A 194 20.99 0.07 -42.62
N ASP A 195 22.04 -0.10 -41.80
CA ASP A 195 23.45 -0.14 -42.26
C ASP A 195 23.72 -1.35 -43.16
N CYS A 196 23.03 -2.48 -42.95
CA CYS A 196 23.14 -3.64 -43.84
C CYS A 196 22.40 -3.47 -45.17
N GLN A 197 21.40 -2.58 -45.26
CA GLN A 197 20.65 -2.33 -46.51
C GLN A 197 21.31 -1.31 -47.41
N HIS A 198 22.19 -0.46 -46.89
CA HIS A 198 23.00 0.51 -47.68
C HIS A 198 24.49 0.24 -47.48
N PRO A 199 25.07 -0.76 -48.15
CA PRO A 199 26.54 -0.91 -48.16
C PRO A 199 27.15 0.35 -48.78
N PRO A 200 28.28 0.83 -48.22
CA PRO A 200 28.95 1.99 -48.80
C PRO A 200 29.30 1.71 -50.27
N SER A 201 28.79 2.55 -51.14
CA SER A 201 29.17 2.53 -52.58
C SER A 201 30.67 2.80 -52.69
N LEU A 202 31.42 1.79 -53.15
CA LEU A 202 32.83 1.88 -53.50
C LEU A 202 32.99 2.73 -54.72
#